data_1f515eb2ca839f29ee6f9c19a5ab07da
#
_entry.id   1f515eb2ca839f29ee6f9c19a5ab07da
#
_cell.length_a   1.000
_cell.length_b   1.000
_cell.length_c   1.000
_cell.angle_alpha   90.00
_cell.angle_beta   90.00
_cell.angle_gamma   90.00
#
_symmetry.space_group_name_H-M   'P 1'
#
loop_
_entity.id
_entity.type
_entity.pdbx_description
1 polymer ?
#
loop_
_entity_poly.entity_id
_entity_poly.type
_entity_poly.pdbx_seq_one_letter_code
_entity_poly.pdbx_strand_id
1 'polypeptide(L)'
;MSITRRRILAGSAAGVVSLAAGFPRPSIAASDPIKIGFLPALTGPSSSTGVAINRGTQLAVEEVNAAGGINGRQMELIVRDTQSDPTKAVNGVAELVSRQKVNVIYGPLNSGEALAATPLLARDGAVQLHPCFVDSLTDPKKYPLCFRNAPTNQQIGASANRYVLGVMKLKKVAVIGDTTGYGTASVDAYVPLLKQGGAEIVYQGEVDASNPDLKPELLRMRDAGAQVIMPWSVNAGFLARILNTRGQMGWDVPVVGQTTLGSGQTRALLEKPENWNKVYANNFRSCSYDASGKLPARTQAFVDKISAAKIEMTDTLLWWIALGYDSAKLIAETVKAAGSEPKEIAGYWNKLKDWPGVFGDITWTPENHNGYPDNDLVFVEANSFRNGSFKIAPGYT
;
A
#
# COMPACT_ATOMS: atom_id res chain seq x y z
N MET A 1 35.72 -78.14 11.96
CA MET A 1 36.01 -78.31 13.41
C MET A 1 35.50 -77.02 14.07
N SER A 2 34.32 -77.04 14.56
CA SER A 2 33.76 -77.57 15.81
C SER A 2 34.36 -76.96 17.08
N ILE A 3 33.39 -76.44 17.87
CA ILE A 3 33.31 -76.38 19.34
C ILE A 3 33.41 -74.95 19.88
N THR A 4 32.32 -74.42 20.29
CA THR A 4 31.35 -74.47 21.37
C THR A 4 31.78 -73.80 22.68
N ARG A 5 30.96 -72.85 23.07
CA ARG A 5 30.26 -72.74 24.41
C ARG A 5 31.06 -72.34 25.66
N ARG A 6 30.55 -71.26 26.25
CA ARG A 6 30.15 -71.12 27.69
C ARG A 6 31.22 -70.97 28.76
N ARG A 7 31.14 -69.90 29.49
CA ARG A 7 30.67 -69.74 30.91
C ARG A 7 31.36 -68.48 31.48
N ILE A 8 30.57 -67.53 31.92
CA ILE A 8 30.01 -67.25 33.25
C ILE A 8 31.07 -66.77 34.25
N LEU A 9 30.88 -65.52 34.72
CA LEU A 9 30.68 -65.10 36.12
C LEU A 9 30.80 -63.58 36.17
N ALA A 10 29.77 -62.85 36.43
CA ALA A 10 29.27 -62.39 37.71
C ALA A 10 30.26 -61.45 38.43
N GLY A 11 29.94 -60.19 38.46
CA GLY A 11 30.57 -59.14 39.24
C GLY A 11 29.67 -57.89 39.29
N SER A 12 28.82 -57.93 40.26
CA SER A 12 28.24 -56.87 41.07
C SER A 12 27.86 -55.53 40.45
N ALA A 13 26.58 -55.31 40.44
CA ALA A 13 25.79 -54.12 40.36
C ALA A 13 26.27 -52.93 41.20
N ALA A 14 26.29 -51.78 40.60
CA ALA A 14 25.93 -50.55 41.30
C ALA A 14 24.99 -49.80 40.35
N GLY A 15 23.70 -49.85 40.66
CA GLY A 15 22.63 -49.17 39.94
C GLY A 15 22.77 -47.66 40.11
N VAL A 16 22.95 -46.94 39.00
CA VAL A 16 22.57 -45.54 38.91
C VAL A 16 21.23 -45.51 38.19
N VAL A 17 20.16 -45.53 38.95
CA VAL A 17 18.84 -45.16 38.47
C VAL A 17 18.87 -43.67 38.23
N SER A 18 19.16 -43.25 37.00
CA SER A 18 18.87 -41.90 36.53
C SER A 18 17.35 -41.79 36.42
N LEU A 19 16.75 -41.26 37.48
CA LEU A 19 15.42 -40.68 37.42
C LEU A 19 15.47 -39.50 36.43
N ALA A 20 15.27 -39.82 35.15
CA ALA A 20 14.84 -38.83 34.19
C ALA A 20 13.41 -38.44 34.59
N ALA A 21 13.30 -37.56 35.59
CA ALA A 21 12.08 -36.82 35.81
C ALA A 21 11.86 -35.96 34.55
N GLY A 22 11.14 -36.56 33.60
CA GLY A 22 10.54 -35.80 32.51
C GLY A 22 9.61 -34.79 33.13
N PHE A 23 10.12 -33.58 33.32
CA PHE A 23 9.24 -32.44 33.55
C PHE A 23 8.27 -32.44 32.39
N PRO A 24 6.95 -32.52 32.62
CA PRO A 24 5.99 -32.32 31.55
C PRO A 24 6.29 -30.93 31.05
N ARG A 25 6.85 -30.81 29.81
CA ARG A 25 6.81 -29.57 29.08
C ARG A 25 5.34 -29.22 29.03
N PRO A 26 4.93 -28.03 29.55
CA PRO A 26 3.56 -27.62 29.35
C PRO A 26 3.32 -27.65 27.85
N SER A 27 2.51 -28.57 27.39
CA SER A 27 1.88 -28.50 26.08
C SER A 27 1.02 -27.25 26.18
N ILE A 28 1.58 -26.12 25.70
CA ILE A 28 0.79 -24.95 25.41
C ILE A 28 -0.14 -25.48 24.31
N ALA A 29 -1.37 -25.78 24.69
CA ALA A 29 -2.43 -26.03 23.72
C ALA A 29 -2.33 -24.86 22.75
N ALA A 30 -2.04 -25.14 21.47
CA ALA A 30 -1.93 -24.09 20.47
C ALA A 30 -3.27 -23.36 20.48
N SER A 31 -3.30 -22.18 21.11
CA SER A 31 -4.50 -21.37 21.14
C SER A 31 -4.81 -21.01 19.68
N ASP A 32 -6.09 -21.02 19.29
CA ASP A 32 -6.50 -20.71 17.93
C ASP A 32 -5.84 -19.41 17.45
N PRO A 33 -5.32 -19.36 16.21
CA PRO A 33 -4.67 -18.18 15.69
C PRO A 33 -5.62 -16.98 15.63
N ILE A 34 -5.08 -15.79 15.68
CA ILE A 34 -5.81 -14.56 15.44
C ILE A 34 -5.88 -14.34 13.93
N LYS A 35 -7.08 -14.50 13.39
CA LYS A 35 -7.34 -14.41 11.95
C LYS A 35 -7.56 -12.98 11.53
N ILE A 36 -6.82 -12.54 10.53
CA ILE A 36 -6.96 -11.24 9.86
C ILE A 36 -7.30 -11.52 8.39
N GLY A 37 -8.41 -10.97 7.91
CA GLY A 37 -8.77 -11.05 6.50
C GLY A 37 -7.91 -10.07 5.69
N PHE A 38 -7.39 -10.54 4.57
CA PHE A 38 -6.56 -9.71 3.70
C PHE A 38 -7.02 -9.82 2.25
N LEU A 39 -7.28 -8.65 1.64
CA LEU A 39 -7.85 -8.51 0.30
C LEU A 39 -6.88 -7.78 -0.66
N PRO A 40 -5.73 -8.38 -1.00
CA PRO A 40 -4.81 -7.81 -1.97
C PRO A 40 -5.23 -8.13 -3.40
N ALA A 41 -4.83 -7.28 -4.35
CA ALA A 41 -4.84 -7.58 -5.78
C ALA A 41 -3.52 -8.26 -6.16
N LEU A 42 -3.38 -9.57 -5.97
CA LEU A 42 -2.14 -10.30 -6.29
C LEU A 42 -1.99 -10.57 -7.79
N THR A 43 -3.10 -10.54 -8.52
CA THR A 43 -3.17 -10.66 -9.97
C THR A 43 -4.00 -9.52 -10.57
N GLY A 44 -4.02 -9.40 -11.90
CA GLY A 44 -4.72 -8.32 -12.60
C GLY A 44 -3.92 -7.01 -12.73
N PRO A 45 -4.56 -5.94 -13.24
CA PRO A 45 -3.87 -4.69 -13.62
C PRO A 45 -3.17 -3.95 -12.49
N SER A 46 -3.57 -4.15 -11.22
CA SER A 46 -2.97 -3.51 -10.03
C SER A 46 -2.04 -4.45 -9.26
N SER A 47 -1.64 -5.59 -9.85
CA SER A 47 -0.87 -6.62 -9.15
C SER A 47 0.49 -6.13 -8.63
N SER A 48 1.15 -5.21 -9.31
CA SER A 48 2.43 -4.64 -8.82
C SER A 48 2.30 -4.01 -7.44
N THR A 49 1.22 -3.25 -7.22
CA THR A 49 0.89 -2.66 -5.92
C THR A 49 0.53 -3.72 -4.89
N GLY A 50 -0.40 -4.61 -5.26
CA GLY A 50 -0.91 -5.65 -4.34
C GLY A 50 0.18 -6.62 -3.88
N VAL A 51 1.05 -7.06 -4.79
CA VAL A 51 2.20 -7.92 -4.46
C VAL A 51 3.20 -7.21 -3.55
N ALA A 52 3.50 -5.93 -3.81
CA ALA A 52 4.43 -5.17 -2.99
C ALA A 52 3.92 -4.98 -1.55
N ILE A 53 2.66 -4.57 -1.41
CA ILE A 53 2.00 -4.42 -0.10
C ILE A 53 1.96 -5.78 0.61
N ASN A 54 1.64 -6.87 -0.10
CA ASN A 54 1.62 -8.22 0.48
C ASN A 54 3.00 -8.62 1.03
N ARG A 55 4.11 -8.31 0.33
CA ARG A 55 5.48 -8.60 0.83
C ARG A 55 5.74 -7.93 2.17
N GLY A 56 5.39 -6.65 2.31
CA GLY A 56 5.53 -5.93 3.58
C GLY A 56 4.63 -6.51 4.68
N THR A 57 3.39 -6.84 4.34
CA THR A 57 2.42 -7.46 5.26
C THR A 57 2.92 -8.80 5.79
N GLN A 58 3.43 -9.67 4.90
CA GLN A 58 4.00 -10.97 5.29
C GLN A 58 5.22 -10.82 6.20
N LEU A 59 6.15 -9.91 5.86
CA LEU A 59 7.32 -9.62 6.69
C LEU A 59 6.92 -9.22 8.12
N ALA A 60 5.92 -8.34 8.27
CA ALA A 60 5.43 -7.93 9.58
C ALA A 60 4.78 -9.08 10.36
N VAL A 61 3.99 -9.93 9.68
CA VAL A 61 3.36 -11.11 10.31
C VAL A 61 4.41 -12.11 10.76
N GLU A 62 5.43 -12.38 9.96
CA GLU A 62 6.54 -13.26 10.32
C GLU A 62 7.27 -12.73 11.57
N GLU A 63 7.56 -11.43 11.64
CA GLU A 63 8.18 -10.81 12.83
C GLU A 63 7.29 -10.89 14.08
N VAL A 64 5.99 -10.59 13.93
CA VAL A 64 5.03 -10.70 15.05
C VAL A 64 5.00 -12.12 15.58
N ASN A 65 4.95 -13.10 14.69
CA ASN A 65 4.88 -14.51 15.05
C ASN A 65 6.20 -15.02 15.65
N ALA A 66 7.33 -14.60 15.11
CA ALA A 66 8.66 -14.93 15.67
C ALA A 66 8.86 -14.33 17.07
N ALA A 67 8.25 -13.17 17.36
CA ALA A 67 8.27 -12.54 18.69
C ALA A 67 7.26 -13.18 19.69
N GLY A 68 6.63 -14.31 19.35
CA GLY A 68 5.68 -15.02 20.21
C GLY A 68 4.21 -14.73 19.91
N GLY A 69 3.92 -14.04 18.81
CA GLY A 69 2.56 -13.73 18.36
C GLY A 69 1.88 -12.63 19.17
N ILE A 70 0.57 -12.56 19.03
CA ILE A 70 -0.31 -11.61 19.72
C ILE A 70 -0.83 -12.30 20.99
N ASN A 71 -0.36 -11.89 22.15
CA ASN A 71 -0.70 -12.52 23.45
C ASN A 71 -0.52 -14.04 23.46
N GLY A 72 0.57 -14.54 22.84
CA GLY A 72 0.88 -15.97 22.74
C GLY A 72 0.16 -16.72 21.62
N ARG A 73 -0.64 -16.04 20.80
CA ARG A 73 -1.38 -16.59 19.66
C ARG A 73 -0.75 -16.15 18.35
N GLN A 74 -0.62 -17.06 17.37
CA GLN A 74 -0.11 -16.72 16.06
C GLN A 74 -1.08 -15.78 15.32
N MET A 75 -0.56 -14.80 14.58
CA MET A 75 -1.31 -14.00 13.62
C MET A 75 -1.39 -14.76 12.30
N GLU A 76 -2.59 -14.98 11.79
CA GLU A 76 -2.85 -15.69 10.53
C GLU A 76 -3.56 -14.77 9.54
N LEU A 77 -3.00 -14.63 8.34
CA LEU A 77 -3.65 -13.91 7.24
C LEU A 77 -4.50 -14.86 6.41
N ILE A 78 -5.80 -14.60 6.36
CA ILE A 78 -6.71 -15.27 5.44
C ILE A 78 -6.79 -14.45 4.17
N VAL A 79 -5.97 -14.80 3.19
CA VAL A 79 -5.81 -14.02 1.94
C VAL A 79 -6.88 -14.39 0.92
N ARG A 80 -7.47 -13.38 0.28
CA ARG A 80 -8.32 -13.52 -0.91
C ARG A 80 -7.85 -12.55 -1.99
N ASP A 81 -7.30 -13.10 -3.06
CA ASP A 81 -6.89 -12.31 -4.23
C ASP A 81 -8.11 -11.68 -4.90
N THR A 82 -8.16 -10.35 -4.93
CA THR A 82 -9.25 -9.61 -5.57
C THR A 82 -9.11 -9.54 -7.08
N GLN A 83 -7.95 -9.87 -7.62
CA GLN A 83 -7.61 -9.83 -9.05
C GLN A 83 -7.87 -8.46 -9.70
N SER A 84 -7.82 -7.39 -8.91
CA SER A 84 -8.20 -6.03 -9.32
C SER A 84 -9.68 -5.91 -9.78
N ASP A 85 -10.56 -6.80 -9.30
CA ASP A 85 -11.98 -6.89 -9.69
C ASP A 85 -12.89 -6.59 -8.49
N PRO A 86 -13.78 -5.57 -8.58
CA PRO A 86 -14.71 -5.22 -7.50
C PRO A 86 -15.65 -6.35 -7.09
N THR A 87 -16.10 -7.20 -8.03
CA THR A 87 -16.99 -8.33 -7.73
C THR A 87 -16.27 -9.39 -6.92
N LYS A 88 -15.00 -9.67 -7.25
CA LYS A 88 -14.17 -10.62 -6.49
C LYS A 88 -13.84 -10.07 -5.10
N ALA A 89 -13.62 -8.77 -4.96
CA ALA A 89 -13.44 -8.14 -3.65
C ALA A 89 -14.69 -8.33 -2.78
N VAL A 90 -15.89 -8.08 -3.30
CA VAL A 90 -17.16 -8.32 -2.61
C VAL A 90 -17.33 -9.77 -2.20
N ASN A 91 -17.05 -10.72 -3.10
CA ASN A 91 -17.11 -12.16 -2.82
C ASN A 91 -16.09 -12.57 -1.73
N GLY A 92 -14.87 -12.01 -1.79
CA GLY A 92 -13.84 -12.20 -0.77
C GLY A 92 -14.28 -11.71 0.61
N VAL A 93 -14.91 -10.53 0.70
CA VAL A 93 -15.49 -10.02 1.96
C VAL A 93 -16.56 -10.98 2.49
N ALA A 94 -17.51 -11.39 1.65
CA ALA A 94 -18.58 -12.30 2.07
C ALA A 94 -18.02 -13.62 2.61
N GLU A 95 -16.98 -14.17 2.00
CA GLU A 95 -16.31 -15.37 2.48
C GLU A 95 -15.59 -15.14 3.82
N LEU A 96 -14.78 -14.08 3.92
CA LEU A 96 -14.01 -13.78 5.11
C LEU A 96 -14.89 -13.53 6.32
N VAL A 97 -15.93 -12.71 6.19
CA VAL A 97 -16.79 -12.33 7.31
C VAL A 97 -17.80 -13.44 7.63
N SER A 98 -18.52 -13.95 6.60
CA SER A 98 -19.63 -14.87 6.87
C SER A 98 -19.18 -16.32 7.14
N ARG A 99 -18.14 -16.81 6.42
CA ARG A 99 -17.68 -18.22 6.55
C ARG A 99 -16.50 -18.35 7.50
N GLN A 100 -15.49 -17.47 7.38
CA GLN A 100 -14.28 -17.54 8.19
C GLN A 100 -14.42 -16.84 9.54
N LYS A 101 -15.50 -16.06 9.73
CA LYS A 101 -15.78 -15.29 10.96
C LYS A 101 -14.66 -14.33 11.34
N VAL A 102 -14.09 -13.67 10.33
CA VAL A 102 -13.01 -12.69 10.52
C VAL A 102 -13.61 -11.32 10.83
N ASN A 103 -13.16 -10.72 11.91
CA ASN A 103 -13.63 -9.42 12.41
C ASN A 103 -12.77 -8.23 11.93
N VAL A 104 -11.52 -8.49 11.54
CA VAL A 104 -10.54 -7.47 11.14
C VAL A 104 -10.15 -7.70 9.68
N ILE A 105 -10.40 -6.72 8.84
CA ILE A 105 -10.11 -6.80 7.41
C ILE A 105 -9.08 -5.74 7.03
N TYR A 106 -7.99 -6.18 6.42
CA TYR A 106 -7.04 -5.30 5.74
C TYR A 106 -7.32 -5.32 4.23
N GLY A 107 -7.62 -4.16 3.68
CA GLY A 107 -8.02 -4.00 2.28
C GLY A 107 -9.55 -3.86 2.09
N PRO A 108 -10.02 -3.92 0.80
CA PRO A 108 -9.24 -4.03 -0.43
C PRO A 108 -8.18 -2.94 -0.59
N LEU A 109 -7.18 -3.17 -1.44
CA LEU A 109 -6.06 -2.25 -1.61
C LEU A 109 -6.27 -1.24 -2.75
N ASN A 110 -7.31 -1.43 -3.57
CA ASN A 110 -7.65 -0.60 -4.72
C ASN A 110 -8.98 0.12 -4.49
N SER A 111 -9.06 1.40 -4.84
CA SER A 111 -10.23 2.24 -4.58
C SER A 111 -11.52 1.74 -5.22
N GLY A 112 -11.47 1.24 -6.47
CA GLY A 112 -12.65 0.68 -7.14
C GLY A 112 -13.21 -0.55 -6.44
N GLU A 113 -12.33 -1.41 -5.93
CA GLU A 113 -12.68 -2.58 -5.14
C GLU A 113 -13.24 -2.17 -3.76
N ALA A 114 -12.61 -1.18 -3.11
CA ALA A 114 -13.04 -0.72 -1.80
C ALA A 114 -14.40 -0.02 -1.86
N LEU A 115 -14.69 0.75 -2.91
CA LEU A 115 -16.00 1.35 -3.13
C LEU A 115 -17.13 0.31 -3.17
N ALA A 116 -16.86 -0.86 -3.75
CA ALA A 116 -17.82 -1.96 -3.80
C ALA A 116 -17.89 -2.76 -2.48
N ALA A 117 -16.76 -2.97 -1.80
CA ALA A 117 -16.64 -3.86 -0.66
C ALA A 117 -16.93 -3.19 0.71
N THR A 118 -16.57 -1.91 0.90
CA THR A 118 -16.72 -1.20 2.17
C THR A 118 -18.17 -1.15 2.67
N PRO A 119 -19.20 -0.92 1.82
CA PRO A 119 -20.59 -0.96 2.29
C PRO A 119 -21.00 -2.33 2.88
N LEU A 120 -20.46 -3.43 2.33
CA LEU A 120 -20.70 -4.78 2.82
C LEU A 120 -20.02 -5.01 4.18
N LEU A 121 -18.75 -4.61 4.34
CA LEU A 121 -18.03 -4.67 5.60
C LEU A 121 -18.74 -3.88 6.71
N ALA A 122 -19.21 -2.66 6.39
CA ALA A 122 -19.94 -1.84 7.34
C ALA A 122 -21.28 -2.49 7.77
N ARG A 123 -22.02 -3.09 6.83
CA ARG A 123 -23.25 -3.82 7.11
C ARG A 123 -22.99 -5.03 8.02
N ASP A 124 -21.93 -5.77 7.75
CA ASP A 124 -21.62 -7.02 8.44
C ASP A 124 -20.82 -6.80 9.73
N GLY A 125 -20.48 -5.54 10.06
CA GLY A 125 -19.89 -5.14 11.33
C GLY A 125 -18.41 -5.45 11.51
N ALA A 126 -17.66 -5.74 10.43
CA ALA A 126 -16.23 -5.93 10.48
C ALA A 126 -15.47 -4.60 10.49
N VAL A 127 -14.38 -4.52 11.26
CA VAL A 127 -13.49 -3.35 11.21
C VAL A 127 -12.56 -3.43 9.99
N GLN A 128 -12.41 -2.32 9.29
CA GLN A 128 -11.63 -2.23 8.05
C GLN A 128 -10.47 -1.25 8.20
N LEU A 129 -9.29 -1.68 7.81
CA LEU A 129 -8.14 -0.81 7.50
C LEU A 129 -7.86 -0.90 6.00
N HIS A 130 -7.73 0.24 5.30
CA HIS A 130 -7.41 0.23 3.88
C HIS A 130 -6.55 1.42 3.46
N PRO A 131 -5.76 1.32 2.37
CA PRO A 131 -4.93 2.40 1.85
C PRO A 131 -5.54 3.14 0.66
N CYS A 132 -6.83 2.94 0.37
CA CYS A 132 -7.46 3.52 -0.83
C CYS A 132 -7.65 5.03 -0.69
N PHE A 133 -7.45 5.79 -1.77
CA PHE A 133 -7.38 7.27 -1.73
C PHE A 133 -8.73 7.98 -1.86
N VAL A 134 -9.79 7.29 -2.28
CA VAL A 134 -11.13 7.90 -2.46
C VAL A 134 -11.68 8.40 -1.13
N ASP A 135 -11.99 9.69 -1.06
CA ASP A 135 -12.34 10.40 0.18
C ASP A 135 -13.58 9.84 0.88
N SER A 136 -14.59 9.44 0.13
CA SER A 136 -15.89 8.97 0.66
C SER A 136 -15.82 7.63 1.42
N LEU A 137 -14.69 6.92 1.37
CA LEU A 137 -14.55 5.59 1.99
C LEU A 137 -14.38 5.63 3.50
N THR A 138 -13.99 6.75 4.08
CA THR A 138 -13.70 6.89 5.52
C THR A 138 -14.50 8.03 6.18
N ASP A 139 -15.71 8.27 5.72
CA ASP A 139 -16.66 9.10 6.45
C ASP A 139 -17.09 8.35 7.74
N PRO A 140 -16.72 8.81 8.95
CA PRO A 140 -17.00 8.09 10.18
C PRO A 140 -18.50 8.04 10.52
N LYS A 141 -19.31 8.96 9.97
CA LYS A 141 -20.77 8.92 10.12
C LYS A 141 -21.40 7.80 9.29
N LYS A 142 -20.84 7.53 8.11
CA LYS A 142 -21.31 6.49 7.20
C LYS A 142 -20.66 5.14 7.47
N TYR A 143 -19.36 5.13 7.77
CA TYR A 143 -18.54 3.94 7.96
C TYR A 143 -17.73 4.01 9.25
N PRO A 144 -18.37 3.90 10.43
CA PRO A 144 -17.70 4.11 11.73
C PRO A 144 -16.60 3.08 12.06
N LEU A 145 -16.56 1.95 11.34
CA LEU A 145 -15.54 0.90 11.51
C LEU A 145 -14.51 0.89 10.36
N CYS A 146 -14.46 1.92 9.53
CA CYS A 146 -13.56 1.99 8.38
C CYS A 146 -12.50 3.07 8.59
N PHE A 147 -11.22 2.69 8.51
CA PHE A 147 -10.07 3.55 8.76
C PHE A 147 -9.08 3.49 7.60
N ARG A 148 -8.36 4.60 7.37
CA ARG A 148 -7.37 4.75 6.31
C ARG A 148 -6.02 5.15 6.87
N ASN A 149 -4.98 4.43 6.47
CA ASN A 149 -3.59 4.75 6.79
C ASN A 149 -2.77 5.23 5.58
N ALA A 150 -3.44 5.82 4.61
CA ALA A 150 -2.84 6.41 3.42
C ALA A 150 -3.52 7.78 3.15
N PRO A 151 -2.99 8.64 2.28
CA PRO A 151 -3.62 9.93 1.99
C PRO A 151 -4.95 9.78 1.25
N THR A 152 -5.74 10.84 1.30
CA THR A 152 -6.95 11.01 0.49
C THR A 152 -6.61 11.62 -0.87
N ASN A 153 -7.54 11.51 -1.83
CA ASN A 153 -7.44 12.24 -3.09
C ASN A 153 -7.38 13.76 -2.87
N GLN A 154 -8.10 14.30 -1.88
CA GLN A 154 -8.03 15.73 -1.55
C GLN A 154 -6.64 16.15 -1.08
N GLN A 155 -6.01 15.37 -0.21
CA GLN A 155 -4.64 15.63 0.25
C GLN A 155 -3.63 15.59 -0.92
N ILE A 156 -3.74 14.59 -1.79
CA ILE A 156 -2.89 14.46 -2.99
C ILE A 156 -3.13 15.63 -3.94
N GLY A 157 -4.41 15.99 -4.19
CA GLY A 157 -4.77 17.13 -5.04
C GLY A 157 -4.25 18.46 -4.51
N ALA A 158 -4.33 18.68 -3.19
CA ALA A 158 -3.75 19.87 -2.55
C ALA A 158 -2.22 19.91 -2.71
N SER A 159 -1.55 18.76 -2.58
CA SER A 159 -0.11 18.64 -2.83
C SER A 159 0.23 18.91 -4.31
N ALA A 160 -0.56 18.40 -5.25
CA ALA A 160 -0.41 18.65 -6.68
C ALA A 160 -0.58 20.13 -7.03
N ASN A 161 -1.56 20.79 -6.43
CA ASN A 161 -1.74 22.24 -6.55
C ASN A 161 -0.50 23.02 -6.10
N ARG A 162 -0.01 22.71 -4.91
CA ARG A 162 1.21 23.35 -4.40
C ARG A 162 2.39 23.17 -5.36
N TYR A 163 2.54 21.97 -5.92
CA TYR A 163 3.65 21.67 -6.81
C TYR A 163 3.47 22.33 -8.19
N VAL A 164 2.36 22.09 -8.88
CA VAL A 164 2.13 22.57 -10.25
C VAL A 164 1.99 24.08 -10.30
N LEU A 165 1.13 24.66 -9.46
CA LEU A 165 0.86 26.10 -9.48
C LEU A 165 1.87 26.89 -8.65
N GLY A 166 2.30 26.35 -7.51
CA GLY A 166 3.20 27.01 -6.57
C GLY A 166 4.66 26.93 -6.98
N VAL A 167 5.18 25.74 -7.25
CA VAL A 167 6.61 25.50 -7.57
C VAL A 167 6.87 25.65 -9.06
N MET A 168 6.17 24.91 -9.91
CA MET A 168 6.40 24.93 -11.36
C MET A 168 5.83 26.17 -12.04
N LYS A 169 4.92 26.90 -11.39
CA LYS A 169 4.25 28.12 -11.94
C LYS A 169 3.50 27.86 -13.25
N LEU A 170 2.99 26.63 -13.44
CA LEU A 170 2.23 26.24 -14.63
C LEU A 170 0.74 26.39 -14.36
N LYS A 171 0.00 27.08 -15.25
CA LYS A 171 -1.42 27.40 -15.05
C LYS A 171 -2.37 26.64 -15.97
N LYS A 172 -1.94 26.31 -17.21
CA LYS A 172 -2.76 25.58 -18.17
C LYS A 172 -2.58 24.09 -17.99
N VAL A 173 -3.56 23.44 -17.39
CA VAL A 173 -3.49 22.05 -16.92
C VAL A 173 -4.40 21.16 -17.75
N ALA A 174 -3.87 20.05 -18.27
CA ALA A 174 -4.63 18.98 -18.85
C ALA A 174 -4.75 17.84 -17.82
N VAL A 175 -5.97 17.44 -17.46
CA VAL A 175 -6.25 16.35 -16.53
C VAL A 175 -6.85 15.18 -17.30
N ILE A 176 -6.29 13.99 -17.13
CA ILE A 176 -6.80 12.76 -17.73
C ILE A 176 -6.84 11.65 -16.68
N GLY A 177 -7.97 10.96 -16.55
CA GLY A 177 -8.14 9.75 -15.76
C GLY A 177 -8.37 8.53 -16.63
N ASP A 178 -8.21 7.33 -16.04
CA ASP A 178 -8.87 6.16 -16.60
C ASP A 178 -10.30 6.02 -16.07
N THR A 179 -11.11 5.17 -16.71
CA THR A 179 -12.51 4.91 -16.33
C THR A 179 -12.66 3.97 -15.13
N THR A 180 -11.57 3.66 -14.42
CA THR A 180 -11.65 2.90 -13.15
C THR A 180 -12.21 3.78 -12.02
N GLY A 181 -12.73 3.14 -10.97
CA GLY A 181 -13.21 3.87 -9.80
C GLY A 181 -12.17 4.79 -9.14
N TYR A 182 -10.87 4.49 -9.29
CA TYR A 182 -9.80 5.40 -8.87
C TYR A 182 -9.63 6.57 -9.83
N GLY A 183 -9.56 6.31 -11.14
CA GLY A 183 -9.33 7.35 -12.15
C GLY A 183 -10.42 8.40 -12.14
N THR A 184 -11.69 7.98 -12.23
CA THR A 184 -12.87 8.85 -12.18
C THR A 184 -12.91 9.68 -10.89
N ALA A 185 -12.79 9.03 -9.72
CA ALA A 185 -12.81 9.75 -8.44
C ALA A 185 -11.64 10.73 -8.28
N SER A 186 -10.49 10.45 -8.91
CA SER A 186 -9.35 11.37 -8.91
C SER A 186 -9.61 12.62 -9.77
N VAL A 187 -10.15 12.44 -10.98
CA VAL A 187 -10.51 13.57 -11.85
C VAL A 187 -11.54 14.46 -11.16
N ASP A 188 -12.57 13.87 -10.58
CA ASP A 188 -13.62 14.57 -9.85
C ASP A 188 -13.10 15.35 -8.64
N ALA A 189 -12.13 14.80 -7.92
CA ALA A 189 -11.52 15.45 -6.76
C ALA A 189 -10.53 16.56 -7.16
N TYR A 190 -9.68 16.31 -8.17
CA TYR A 190 -8.56 17.21 -8.44
C TYR A 190 -8.92 18.39 -9.31
N VAL A 191 -9.83 18.24 -10.26
CA VAL A 191 -10.23 19.36 -11.14
C VAL A 191 -10.80 20.54 -10.36
N PRO A 192 -11.73 20.37 -9.41
CA PRO A 192 -12.18 21.48 -8.56
C PRO A 192 -11.05 22.12 -7.75
N LEU A 193 -10.17 21.32 -7.16
CA LEU A 193 -9.03 21.83 -6.38
C LEU A 193 -8.05 22.63 -7.23
N LEU A 194 -7.74 22.18 -8.44
CA LEU A 194 -6.88 22.89 -9.38
C LEU A 194 -7.50 24.23 -9.78
N LYS A 195 -8.79 24.26 -10.13
CA LYS A 195 -9.55 25.48 -10.44
C LYS A 195 -9.54 26.47 -9.26
N GLN A 196 -9.80 25.96 -8.04
CA GLN A 196 -9.75 26.78 -6.83
C GLN A 196 -8.35 27.36 -6.58
N GLY A 197 -7.30 26.62 -6.92
CA GLY A 197 -5.90 27.07 -6.85
C GLY A 197 -5.51 28.07 -7.94
N GLY A 198 -6.39 28.35 -8.91
CA GLY A 198 -6.15 29.29 -10.02
C GLY A 198 -5.63 28.63 -11.31
N ALA A 199 -5.79 27.32 -11.48
CA ALA A 199 -5.51 26.64 -12.73
C ALA A 199 -6.59 26.90 -13.77
N GLU A 200 -6.16 27.04 -15.02
CA GLU A 200 -7.00 26.93 -16.21
C GLU A 200 -7.00 25.47 -16.68
N ILE A 201 -8.11 24.76 -16.54
CA ILE A 201 -8.25 23.39 -17.03
C ILE A 201 -8.54 23.45 -18.52
N VAL A 202 -7.52 23.21 -19.34
CA VAL A 202 -7.60 23.27 -20.80
C VAL A 202 -8.05 21.95 -21.42
N TYR A 203 -7.97 20.86 -20.66
CA TYR A 203 -8.47 19.55 -21.03
C TYR A 203 -8.89 18.78 -19.75
N GLN A 204 -10.01 18.11 -19.83
CA GLN A 204 -10.48 17.15 -18.84
C GLN A 204 -11.07 15.96 -19.58
N GLY A 205 -10.63 14.75 -19.27
CA GLY A 205 -11.15 13.54 -19.90
C GLY A 205 -10.93 12.29 -19.07
N GLU A 206 -11.76 11.31 -19.35
CA GLU A 206 -11.64 9.95 -18.85
C GLU A 206 -11.63 9.00 -20.01
N VAL A 207 -10.70 8.05 -20.02
CA VAL A 207 -10.46 7.13 -21.14
C VAL A 207 -10.34 5.72 -20.60
N ASP A 208 -10.89 4.75 -21.33
CA ASP A 208 -10.73 3.35 -20.97
C ASP A 208 -9.24 3.00 -20.82
N ALA A 209 -8.88 2.39 -19.68
CA ALA A 209 -7.50 2.02 -19.39
C ALA A 209 -6.91 1.04 -20.44
N SER A 210 -7.73 0.33 -21.19
CA SER A 210 -7.30 -0.59 -22.25
C SER A 210 -7.17 0.07 -23.63
N ASN A 211 -7.59 1.34 -23.79
CA ASN A 211 -7.51 2.04 -25.09
C ASN A 211 -6.06 2.03 -25.60
N PRO A 212 -5.79 1.40 -26.75
CA PRO A 212 -4.43 1.27 -27.27
C PRO A 212 -3.86 2.57 -27.85
N ASP A 213 -4.71 3.53 -28.25
CA ASP A 213 -4.31 4.79 -28.89
C ASP A 213 -4.76 6.01 -28.07
N LEU A 214 -3.82 6.68 -27.46
CA LEU A 214 -4.04 7.92 -26.70
C LEU A 214 -3.59 9.19 -27.47
N LYS A 215 -3.15 9.03 -28.72
CA LYS A 215 -2.67 10.16 -29.51
C LYS A 215 -3.75 11.22 -29.77
N PRO A 216 -5.02 10.88 -30.04
CA PRO A 216 -6.08 11.88 -30.20
C PRO A 216 -6.26 12.75 -28.94
N GLU A 217 -6.15 12.12 -27.74
CA GLU A 217 -6.27 12.84 -26.46
C GLU A 217 -5.11 13.80 -26.26
N LEU A 218 -3.86 13.33 -26.48
CA LEU A 218 -2.68 14.15 -26.31
C LEU A 218 -2.61 15.30 -27.34
N LEU A 219 -3.11 15.09 -28.57
CA LEU A 219 -3.25 16.15 -29.55
C LEU A 219 -4.21 17.24 -29.07
N ARG A 220 -5.41 16.85 -28.56
CA ARG A 220 -6.36 17.83 -27.99
C ARG A 220 -5.75 18.61 -26.83
N MET A 221 -5.01 17.98 -25.94
CA MET A 221 -4.30 18.65 -24.85
C MET A 221 -3.26 19.64 -25.36
N ARG A 222 -2.44 19.22 -26.32
CA ARG A 222 -1.41 20.09 -26.91
C ARG A 222 -2.02 21.29 -27.65
N ASP A 223 -3.03 21.07 -28.45
CA ASP A 223 -3.67 22.10 -29.26
C ASP A 223 -4.45 23.09 -28.37
N ALA A 224 -4.93 22.66 -27.20
CA ALA A 224 -5.48 23.53 -26.16
C ALA A 224 -4.42 24.29 -25.35
N GLY A 225 -3.14 24.07 -25.64
CA GLY A 225 -2.02 24.79 -25.02
C GLY A 225 -1.67 24.32 -23.60
N ALA A 226 -1.89 23.04 -23.28
CA ALA A 226 -1.53 22.48 -21.98
C ALA A 226 -0.04 22.66 -21.67
N GLN A 227 0.26 23.16 -20.49
CA GLN A 227 1.60 23.35 -19.96
C GLN A 227 2.06 22.19 -19.07
N VAL A 228 1.13 21.33 -18.65
CA VAL A 228 1.35 20.12 -17.88
C VAL A 228 0.25 19.11 -18.17
N ILE A 229 0.61 17.82 -18.21
CA ILE A 229 -0.35 16.71 -18.24
C ILE A 229 -0.42 16.12 -16.85
N MET A 230 -1.62 15.94 -16.31
CA MET A 230 -1.85 15.30 -15.02
C MET A 230 -2.66 14.00 -15.22
N PRO A 231 -1.97 12.86 -15.41
CA PRO A 231 -2.64 11.57 -15.54
C PRO A 231 -2.90 10.91 -14.18
N TRP A 232 -4.12 10.39 -13.99
CA TRP A 232 -4.56 9.73 -12.78
C TRP A 232 -5.06 8.33 -13.07
N SER A 233 -4.22 7.35 -12.82
CA SER A 233 -4.46 5.94 -13.02
C SER A 233 -3.53 5.09 -12.17
N VAL A 234 -3.99 3.93 -11.73
CA VAL A 234 -3.14 2.88 -11.12
C VAL A 234 -2.69 1.84 -12.16
N ASN A 235 -3.11 1.98 -13.42
CA ASN A 235 -2.75 1.10 -14.51
C ASN A 235 -1.44 1.55 -15.15
N ALA A 236 -0.36 0.79 -14.92
CA ALA A 236 0.96 1.11 -15.45
C ALA A 236 1.00 1.17 -16.99
N GLY A 237 0.22 0.31 -17.66
CA GLY A 237 0.12 0.29 -19.13
C GLY A 237 -0.51 1.56 -19.69
N PHE A 238 -1.57 2.07 -19.06
CA PHE A 238 -2.18 3.34 -19.43
C PHE A 238 -1.21 4.51 -19.28
N LEU A 239 -0.53 4.58 -18.15
CA LEU A 239 0.47 5.63 -17.87
C LEU A 239 1.66 5.56 -18.84
N ALA A 240 2.18 4.37 -19.11
CA ALA A 240 3.26 4.19 -20.07
C ALA A 240 2.85 4.61 -21.49
N ARG A 241 1.62 4.31 -21.92
CA ARG A 241 1.10 4.78 -23.24
C ARG A 241 1.05 6.30 -23.33
N ILE A 242 0.62 7.00 -22.28
CA ILE A 242 0.67 8.48 -22.24
C ILE A 242 2.11 8.96 -22.43
N LEU A 243 3.07 8.41 -21.70
CA LEU A 243 4.47 8.80 -21.76
C LEU A 243 5.11 8.50 -23.13
N ASN A 244 4.83 7.32 -23.68
CA ASN A 244 5.31 6.89 -24.99
C ASN A 244 4.72 7.76 -26.10
N THR A 245 3.40 7.99 -26.08
CA THR A 245 2.72 8.87 -27.06
C THR A 245 3.24 10.28 -27.01
N ARG A 246 3.46 10.86 -25.80
CA ARG A 246 4.11 12.16 -25.63
C ARG A 246 5.49 12.19 -26.29
N GLY A 247 6.30 11.13 -26.03
CA GLY A 247 7.63 11.00 -26.64
C GLY A 247 7.61 10.87 -28.16
N GLN A 248 6.71 10.06 -28.71
CA GLN A 248 6.50 9.91 -30.17
C GLN A 248 6.08 11.22 -30.85
N MET A 249 5.30 12.05 -30.14
CA MET A 249 4.89 13.38 -30.63
C MET A 249 6.00 14.44 -30.51
N GLY A 250 7.14 14.12 -29.89
CA GLY A 250 8.18 15.11 -29.57
C GLY A 250 7.69 16.23 -28.66
N TRP A 251 6.63 16.00 -27.87
CA TRP A 251 6.01 17.02 -27.03
C TRP A 251 6.67 17.04 -25.64
N ASP A 252 7.55 18.01 -25.42
CA ASP A 252 8.34 18.16 -24.20
C ASP A 252 7.58 18.85 -23.06
N VAL A 253 6.35 18.39 -22.80
CA VAL A 253 5.52 18.89 -21.69
C VAL A 253 5.79 18.09 -20.42
N PRO A 254 5.87 18.70 -19.22
CA PRO A 254 5.97 17.95 -17.97
C PRO A 254 4.70 17.13 -17.71
N VAL A 255 4.90 15.98 -17.03
CA VAL A 255 3.84 15.10 -16.56
C VAL A 255 3.90 15.03 -15.05
N VAL A 256 2.79 15.33 -14.37
CA VAL A 256 2.69 15.36 -12.91
C VAL A 256 1.49 14.50 -12.51
N GLY A 257 1.70 13.43 -11.75
CA GLY A 257 0.58 12.54 -11.45
C GLY A 257 0.87 11.52 -10.35
N GLN A 258 0.18 10.44 -10.42
CA GLN A 258 0.11 9.38 -9.42
C GLN A 258 1.43 8.58 -9.33
N THR A 259 1.69 7.98 -8.17
CA THR A 259 2.95 7.27 -7.85
C THR A 259 3.31 6.15 -8.83
N THR A 260 2.32 5.50 -9.46
CA THR A 260 2.54 4.44 -10.47
C THR A 260 3.32 4.94 -11.69
N LEU A 261 3.34 6.28 -11.97
CA LEU A 261 4.23 6.87 -12.98
C LEU A 261 5.71 6.50 -12.76
N GLY A 262 6.13 6.36 -11.50
CA GLY A 262 7.49 5.97 -11.13
C GLY A 262 7.70 4.46 -10.98
N SER A 263 6.67 3.62 -11.11
CA SER A 263 6.78 2.19 -10.86
C SER A 263 7.69 1.47 -11.88
N GLY A 264 8.32 0.38 -11.42
CA GLY A 264 9.12 -0.48 -12.30
C GLY A 264 8.29 -1.05 -13.47
N GLN A 265 7.01 -1.33 -13.23
CA GLN A 265 6.10 -1.81 -14.27
C GLN A 265 5.85 -0.74 -15.34
N THR A 266 5.64 0.53 -14.97
CA THR A 266 5.53 1.63 -15.94
C THR A 266 6.83 1.77 -16.71
N ARG A 267 7.98 1.77 -16.01
CA ARG A 267 9.30 1.87 -16.63
C ARG A 267 9.56 0.79 -17.67
N ALA A 268 9.23 -0.47 -17.35
CA ALA A 268 9.43 -1.62 -18.24
C ALA A 268 8.61 -1.52 -19.54
N LEU A 269 7.57 -0.71 -19.56
CA LEU A 269 6.70 -0.48 -20.73
C LEU A 269 7.07 0.79 -21.54
N LEU A 270 8.10 1.53 -21.11
CA LEU A 270 8.57 2.69 -21.87
C LEU A 270 9.38 2.23 -23.09
N GLU A 271 9.05 2.81 -24.24
CA GLU A 271 9.78 2.56 -25.50
C GLU A 271 11.20 3.13 -25.47
N LYS A 272 11.38 4.23 -24.75
CA LYS A 272 12.67 4.92 -24.59
C LYS A 272 12.81 5.42 -23.15
N PRO A 273 13.99 5.32 -22.53
CA PRO A 273 14.23 5.86 -21.18
C PRO A 273 13.92 7.37 -21.08
N GLU A 274 14.15 8.11 -22.16
CA GLU A 274 13.92 9.56 -22.21
C GLU A 274 12.45 9.94 -22.05
N ASN A 275 11.51 9.01 -22.31
CA ASN A 275 10.08 9.24 -22.10
C ASN A 275 9.76 9.48 -20.61
N TRP A 276 10.70 9.19 -19.71
CA TRP A 276 10.60 9.48 -18.29
C TRP A 276 11.14 10.87 -17.88
N ASN A 277 11.70 11.64 -18.82
CA ASN A 277 12.17 12.99 -18.52
C ASN A 277 10.99 13.93 -18.23
N LYS A 278 11.15 14.84 -17.25
CA LYS A 278 10.11 15.75 -16.78
C LYS A 278 8.83 15.05 -16.31
N VAL A 279 8.97 13.84 -15.77
CA VAL A 279 7.88 13.10 -15.13
C VAL A 279 8.04 13.19 -13.62
N TYR A 280 7.00 13.68 -12.96
CA TYR A 280 6.96 13.87 -11.52
C TYR A 280 5.81 13.04 -10.94
N ALA A 281 6.16 12.14 -10.05
CA ALA A 281 5.20 11.25 -9.40
C ALA A 281 4.91 11.74 -7.98
N ASN A 282 3.65 11.67 -7.56
CA ASN A 282 3.32 11.84 -6.15
C ASN A 282 4.05 10.77 -5.33
N ASN A 283 4.62 11.14 -4.22
CA ASN A 283 5.30 10.24 -3.30
C ASN A 283 5.26 10.82 -1.87
N PHE A 284 6.03 10.24 -0.98
CA PHE A 284 5.99 10.49 0.45
C PHE A 284 7.39 10.85 0.94
N ARG A 285 7.49 11.94 1.67
CA ARG A 285 8.76 12.42 2.25
C ARG A 285 9.39 11.34 3.13
N SER A 286 8.56 10.66 3.91
CA SER A 286 8.98 9.52 4.75
C SER A 286 9.67 8.41 3.97
N CYS A 287 9.35 8.23 2.68
CA CYS A 287 9.88 7.18 1.83
C CYS A 287 10.71 7.71 0.65
N SER A 288 11.19 8.96 0.69
CA SER A 288 11.92 9.60 -0.41
C SER A 288 13.31 10.07 0.00
N TYR A 289 14.23 10.10 -0.97
CA TYR A 289 15.56 10.67 -0.78
C TYR A 289 15.49 12.19 -0.77
N ASP A 290 16.14 12.81 0.20
CA ASP A 290 16.35 14.26 0.24
C ASP A 290 17.34 14.74 -0.83
N ALA A 291 17.62 16.03 -0.86
CA ALA A 291 18.58 16.63 -1.79
C ALA A 291 20.02 16.08 -1.64
N SER A 292 20.38 15.62 -0.44
CA SER A 292 21.69 14.99 -0.16
C SER A 292 21.74 13.49 -0.54
N GLY A 293 20.62 12.91 -0.99
CA GLY A 293 20.49 11.50 -1.33
C GLY A 293 20.35 10.57 -0.13
N LYS A 294 19.84 11.08 1.00
CA LYS A 294 19.59 10.30 2.22
C LYS A 294 18.10 10.04 2.40
N LEU A 295 17.77 8.86 2.89
CA LEU A 295 16.44 8.53 3.41
C LEU A 295 16.32 8.98 4.88
N PRO A 296 15.10 9.23 5.38
CA PRO A 296 14.87 9.37 6.81
C PRO A 296 15.40 8.13 7.57
N ALA A 297 15.92 8.33 8.80
CA ALA A 297 16.59 7.27 9.55
C ALA A 297 15.71 6.01 9.74
N ARG A 298 14.41 6.20 10.05
CA ARG A 298 13.43 5.10 10.20
C ARG A 298 13.29 4.30 8.91
N THR A 299 13.24 4.98 7.78
CA THR A 299 13.11 4.36 6.45
C THR A 299 14.39 3.67 6.04
N GLN A 300 15.56 4.24 6.34
CA GLN A 300 16.83 3.57 6.08
C GLN A 300 16.92 2.25 6.88
N ALA A 301 16.57 2.26 8.17
CA ALA A 301 16.53 1.04 8.98
C ALA A 301 15.54 -0.01 8.40
N PHE A 302 14.42 0.44 7.82
CA PHE A 302 13.49 -0.46 7.14
C PHE A 302 14.06 -1.01 5.84
N VAL A 303 14.77 -0.21 5.04
CA VAL A 303 15.49 -0.68 3.84
C VAL A 303 16.53 -1.75 4.19
N ASP A 304 17.26 -1.54 5.28
CA ASP A 304 18.23 -2.54 5.74
C ASP A 304 17.53 -3.84 6.16
N LYS A 305 16.38 -3.76 6.81
CA LYS A 305 15.54 -4.90 7.20
C LYS A 305 15.03 -5.68 5.98
N ILE A 306 14.42 -5.02 4.98
CA ILE A 306 13.92 -5.70 3.77
C ILE A 306 15.07 -6.31 2.95
N SER A 307 16.24 -5.69 2.96
CA SER A 307 17.44 -6.24 2.34
C SER A 307 17.91 -7.51 3.04
N ALA A 308 17.91 -7.54 4.39
CA ALA A 308 18.22 -8.73 5.18
C ALA A 308 17.20 -9.87 4.94
N ALA A 309 15.93 -9.52 4.72
CA ALA A 309 14.87 -10.46 4.35
C ALA A 309 14.92 -10.87 2.86
N LYS A 310 15.91 -10.39 2.10
CA LYS A 310 16.09 -10.68 0.66
C LYS A 310 14.89 -10.30 -0.21
N ILE A 311 14.16 -9.26 0.18
CA ILE A 311 13.07 -8.70 -0.62
C ILE A 311 13.67 -7.78 -1.68
N GLU A 312 13.48 -8.16 -2.94
CA GLU A 312 14.00 -7.38 -4.06
C GLU A 312 13.23 -6.07 -4.26
N MET A 313 13.99 -4.97 -4.48
CA MET A 313 13.50 -3.61 -4.63
C MET A 313 13.70 -3.02 -6.03
N THR A 314 14.10 -3.85 -7.00
CA THR A 314 14.46 -3.40 -8.36
C THR A 314 13.29 -2.79 -9.13
N ASP A 315 12.07 -3.29 -8.92
CA ASP A 315 10.86 -2.86 -9.64
C ASP A 315 9.69 -2.50 -8.73
N THR A 316 9.94 -2.42 -7.42
CA THR A 316 8.91 -2.22 -6.40
C THR A 316 9.10 -0.88 -5.70
N LEU A 317 8.01 -0.17 -5.44
CA LEU A 317 8.04 1.06 -4.66
C LEU A 317 8.16 0.74 -3.17
N LEU A 318 9.15 1.35 -2.52
CA LEU A 318 9.45 1.18 -1.10
C LEU A 318 8.23 1.45 -0.21
N TRP A 319 7.50 2.51 -0.49
CA TRP A 319 6.35 2.89 0.31
C TRP A 319 5.19 1.86 0.27
N TRP A 320 5.04 1.09 -0.82
CA TRP A 320 4.06 0.01 -0.85
C TRP A 320 4.41 -1.11 0.13
N ILE A 321 5.70 -1.46 0.21
CA ILE A 321 6.16 -2.46 1.17
C ILE A 321 6.04 -1.91 2.60
N ALA A 322 6.45 -0.65 2.83
CA ALA A 322 6.34 0.02 4.12
C ALA A 322 4.88 0.10 4.60
N LEU A 323 3.96 0.49 3.72
CA LEU A 323 2.52 0.53 4.00
C LEU A 323 1.97 -0.83 4.45
N GLY A 324 2.32 -1.91 3.74
CA GLY A 324 1.90 -3.26 4.10
C GLY A 324 2.45 -3.70 5.45
N TYR A 325 3.73 -3.41 5.69
CA TYR A 325 4.41 -3.68 6.94
C TYR A 325 3.76 -2.93 8.12
N ASP A 326 3.56 -1.62 7.98
CA ASP A 326 2.95 -0.77 9.00
C ASP A 326 1.51 -1.19 9.29
N SER A 327 0.72 -1.52 8.25
CA SER A 327 -0.66 -1.97 8.43
C SER A 327 -0.75 -3.23 9.30
N ALA A 328 0.08 -4.22 9.02
CA ALA A 328 0.08 -5.47 9.79
C ALA A 328 0.62 -5.26 11.21
N LYS A 329 1.64 -4.44 11.40
CA LYS A 329 2.16 -4.08 12.74
C LYS A 329 1.11 -3.34 13.56
N LEU A 330 0.46 -2.34 12.98
CA LEU A 330 -0.59 -1.57 13.63
C LEU A 330 -1.78 -2.46 14.04
N ILE A 331 -2.24 -3.34 13.14
CA ILE A 331 -3.29 -4.31 13.46
C ILE A 331 -2.86 -5.22 14.61
N ALA A 332 -1.64 -5.77 14.58
CA ALA A 332 -1.13 -6.66 15.61
C ALA A 332 -1.04 -5.96 16.97
N GLU A 333 -0.51 -4.74 17.02
CA GLU A 333 -0.41 -3.93 18.25
C GLU A 333 -1.79 -3.58 18.78
N THR A 334 -2.74 -3.21 17.91
CA THR A 334 -4.11 -2.90 18.30
C THR A 334 -4.81 -4.12 18.88
N VAL A 335 -4.74 -5.27 18.21
CA VAL A 335 -5.37 -6.50 18.71
C VAL A 335 -4.73 -6.96 20.02
N LYS A 336 -3.42 -6.74 20.20
CA LYS A 336 -2.73 -7.03 21.45
C LYS A 336 -3.25 -6.15 22.60
N ALA A 337 -3.55 -4.89 22.33
CA ALA A 337 -3.96 -3.90 23.32
C ALA A 337 -5.47 -3.91 23.61
N ALA A 338 -6.29 -4.07 22.57
CA ALA A 338 -7.74 -3.87 22.64
C ALA A 338 -8.56 -5.16 22.37
N GLY A 339 -7.91 -6.26 21.97
CA GLY A 339 -8.64 -7.45 21.57
C GLY A 339 -9.03 -7.41 20.08
N SER A 340 -9.84 -8.42 19.64
CA SER A 340 -10.20 -8.59 18.23
C SER A 340 -11.65 -8.20 17.89
N GLU A 341 -12.37 -7.60 18.84
CA GLU A 341 -13.74 -7.15 18.61
C GLU A 341 -13.73 -5.80 17.83
N PRO A 342 -14.52 -5.69 16.74
CA PRO A 342 -14.47 -4.54 15.85
C PRO A 342 -14.66 -3.19 16.54
N LYS A 343 -15.58 -3.09 17.51
CA LYS A 343 -15.85 -1.84 18.24
C LYS A 343 -14.70 -1.47 19.18
N GLU A 344 -14.02 -2.44 19.76
CA GLU A 344 -12.88 -2.20 20.64
C GLU A 344 -11.67 -1.72 19.83
N ILE A 345 -11.43 -2.32 18.67
CA ILE A 345 -10.39 -1.89 17.72
C ILE A 345 -10.68 -0.45 17.26
N ALA A 346 -11.91 -0.17 16.82
CA ALA A 346 -12.30 1.19 16.41
C ALA A 346 -12.16 2.20 17.56
N GLY A 347 -12.54 1.81 18.79
CA GLY A 347 -12.37 2.63 19.99
C GLY A 347 -10.91 2.92 20.33
N TYR A 348 -10.01 1.98 20.08
CA TYR A 348 -8.57 2.15 20.21
C TYR A 348 -8.03 3.09 19.13
N TRP A 349 -8.38 2.84 17.85
CA TRP A 349 -7.94 3.66 16.71
C TRP A 349 -8.44 5.10 16.80
N ASN A 350 -9.65 5.34 17.29
CA ASN A 350 -10.20 6.69 17.52
C ASN A 350 -9.42 7.52 18.54
N LYS A 351 -8.48 6.92 19.26
CA LYS A 351 -7.59 7.57 20.22
C LYS A 351 -6.12 7.48 19.82
N LEU A 352 -5.84 6.91 18.66
CA LEU A 352 -4.47 6.70 18.19
C LEU A 352 -3.87 8.05 17.80
N LYS A 353 -2.72 8.36 18.37
CA LYS A 353 -2.01 9.61 18.13
C LYS A 353 -0.55 9.34 17.79
N ASP A 354 -0.09 9.92 16.69
CA ASP A 354 1.30 9.91 16.22
C ASP A 354 1.93 8.50 16.26
N TRP A 355 1.15 7.47 15.83
CA TRP A 355 1.68 6.11 15.73
C TRP A 355 2.81 6.06 14.69
N PRO A 356 4.03 5.61 15.09
CA PRO A 356 5.23 5.83 14.30
C PRO A 356 5.40 4.78 13.18
N GLY A 357 4.76 4.96 12.04
CA GLY A 357 4.94 4.12 10.85
C GLY A 357 6.20 4.47 10.04
N VAL A 358 6.70 3.53 9.26
CA VAL A 358 7.74 3.77 8.25
C VAL A 358 7.19 4.63 7.13
N PHE A 359 5.95 4.37 6.75
CA PHE A 359 5.20 5.08 5.70
C PHE A 359 4.66 6.44 6.15
N GLY A 360 4.77 6.79 7.41
CA GLY A 360 4.30 8.05 8.00
C GLY A 360 3.61 7.82 9.35
N ASP A 361 3.53 8.88 10.14
CA ASP A 361 2.91 8.80 11.45
C ASP A 361 1.38 8.88 11.32
N ILE A 362 0.66 8.00 12.00
CA ILE A 362 -0.80 7.88 11.88
C ILE A 362 -1.49 8.45 13.11
N THR A 363 -2.48 9.31 12.88
CA THR A 363 -3.36 9.87 13.93
C THR A 363 -4.81 9.76 13.49
N TRP A 364 -5.65 9.11 14.31
CA TRP A 364 -7.10 9.05 14.07
C TRP A 364 -7.87 9.64 15.25
N THR A 365 -9.03 10.20 14.94
CA THR A 365 -10.01 10.70 15.93
C THR A 365 -11.41 10.20 15.55
N PRO A 366 -12.40 10.28 16.46
CA PRO A 366 -13.79 9.91 16.14
C PRO A 366 -14.38 10.67 14.95
N GLU A 367 -13.85 11.88 14.67
CA GLU A 367 -14.31 12.75 13.58
C GLU A 367 -13.49 12.58 12.30
N ASN A 368 -12.28 11.98 12.39
CA ASN A 368 -11.38 11.85 11.27
C ASN A 368 -10.69 10.47 11.24
N HIS A 369 -11.16 9.61 10.36
CA HIS A 369 -10.58 8.30 10.08
C HIS A 369 -9.54 8.32 8.94
N ASN A 370 -9.10 9.51 8.49
CA ASN A 370 -8.01 9.71 7.53
C ASN A 370 -6.75 10.08 8.33
N GLY A 371 -5.97 9.07 8.70
CA GLY A 371 -4.87 9.25 9.65
C GLY A 371 -3.57 9.77 9.07
N TYR A 372 -3.45 9.91 7.75
CA TYR A 372 -2.20 10.22 7.08
C TYR A 372 -1.84 11.72 7.16
N PRO A 373 -0.57 12.10 7.46
CA PRO A 373 -0.19 13.50 7.64
C PRO A 373 -0.02 14.25 6.31
N ASP A 374 -0.57 15.47 6.22
CA ASP A 374 -0.53 16.31 5.01
C ASP A 374 0.89 16.74 4.60
N ASN A 375 1.80 16.90 5.57
CA ASN A 375 3.16 17.40 5.34
C ASN A 375 4.11 16.33 4.78
N ASP A 376 3.70 15.07 4.72
CA ASP A 376 4.49 13.99 4.15
C ASP A 376 4.35 13.88 2.63
N LEU A 377 3.32 14.49 2.04
CA LEU A 377 3.08 14.43 0.60
C LEU A 377 4.04 15.34 -0.19
N VAL A 378 4.79 14.72 -1.09
CA VAL A 378 5.75 15.39 -1.98
C VAL A 378 5.60 14.88 -3.42
N PHE A 379 6.21 15.59 -4.38
CA PHE A 379 6.48 15.06 -5.71
C PHE A 379 7.95 14.69 -5.83
N VAL A 380 8.23 13.67 -6.63
CA VAL A 380 9.57 13.13 -6.86
C VAL A 380 9.87 13.06 -8.35
N GLU A 381 11.13 13.09 -8.71
CA GLU A 381 11.58 12.87 -10.09
C GLU A 381 11.50 11.37 -10.43
N ALA A 382 10.58 10.97 -11.31
CA ALA A 382 10.35 9.55 -11.64
C ALA A 382 11.59 8.86 -12.24
N ASN A 383 12.47 9.60 -12.91
CA ASN A 383 13.71 9.08 -13.48
C ASN A 383 14.87 8.95 -12.46
N SER A 384 14.67 9.33 -11.20
CA SER A 384 15.67 9.21 -10.12
C SER A 384 15.57 7.93 -9.29
N PHE A 385 14.87 6.92 -9.80
CA PHE A 385 14.61 5.66 -9.07
C PHE A 385 15.88 5.00 -8.55
N ARG A 386 15.90 4.70 -7.25
CA ARG A 386 16.97 3.97 -6.56
C ARG A 386 16.38 3.19 -5.38
N ASN A 387 16.59 1.88 -5.33
CA ASN A 387 16.16 1.01 -4.22
C ASN A 387 14.70 1.23 -3.80
N GLY A 388 13.79 1.24 -4.78
CA GLY A 388 12.35 1.41 -4.53
C GLY A 388 11.90 2.82 -4.21
N SER A 389 12.78 3.81 -4.24
CA SER A 389 12.47 5.20 -3.91
C SER A 389 13.04 6.17 -4.94
N PHE A 390 12.78 7.46 -4.72
CA PHE A 390 13.13 8.54 -5.64
C PHE A 390 13.68 9.74 -4.88
N LYS A 391 14.33 10.64 -5.60
CA LYS A 391 14.69 11.94 -5.10
C LYS A 391 13.50 12.87 -5.08
N ILE A 392 13.30 13.58 -3.98
CA ILE A 392 12.29 14.65 -3.89
C ILE A 392 12.57 15.68 -4.98
N ALA A 393 11.51 16.04 -5.71
CA ALA A 393 11.60 17.02 -6.79
C ALA A 393 12.00 18.41 -6.25
N PRO A 394 12.71 19.23 -7.06
CA PRO A 394 13.09 20.58 -6.64
C PRO A 394 11.91 21.42 -6.18
N GLY A 395 12.12 22.26 -5.16
CA GLY A 395 11.11 23.18 -4.63
C GLY A 395 10.32 22.68 -3.43
N TYR A 396 10.56 21.44 -2.98
CA TYR A 396 10.17 21.00 -1.64
C TYR A 396 11.36 21.16 -0.69
N THR A 397 11.29 22.13 0.16
CA THR A 397 12.26 22.36 1.26
C THR A 397 11.68 21.88 2.59
#